data_967af36acf99ac0c18713f50aa9f302c
#
_entry.id   967af36acf99ac0c18713f50aa9f302c
#
_cell.length_a   1.000
_cell.length_b   1.000
_cell.length_c   1.000
_cell.angle_alpha   90.00
_cell.angle_beta   90.00
_cell.angle_gamma   90.00
#
_symmetry.space_group_name_H-M   'P 1'
#
loop_
_entity.id
_entity.type
_entity.pdbx_description
1 polymer ?
#
loop_
_entity_poly.entity_id
_entity_poly.type
_entity_poly.pdbx_seq_one_letter_code
_entity_poly.pdbx_strand_id
1 'polypeptide(L)'
;LAVTLLMLAMAAAVGAVVYGVWSRSVVPVDGAQWSQPAQMPETTEPETAATAEPTQTEETEAPTEWEPREVFFGDRSFLSDAEEIDLSGMEIESAQWVEERIRDMPKLQKVIMCDCGLGDEEMDALNRRYEDIRFVWTVRMGRISVRTDTNYFAPVVTGDFVTEIDLGPLKYCTDVVAVDLGHMAVRTCDWARNMPKLQYLILADTGITDISPLASCENLIFLELFLTAVRDYSPLLSCTSLEDLNLCYSYGSAEPVKQMTWLKRLWWDGNPYETKGLEEYLPDTECNFTSGSSTGGTWRLGQRYKEQRDILGMPYCVG
;
A
#
# COMPACT_ATOMS: atom_id res chain seq x y z
N LEU A 1 -7.55 -17.64 -36.40
CA LEU A 1 -6.22 -18.16 -36.05
C LEU A 1 -5.08 -17.23 -36.51
N ALA A 2 -5.09 -16.72 -37.75
CA ALA A 2 -4.03 -15.85 -38.28
C ALA A 2 -4.02 -14.46 -37.55
N VAL A 3 -5.17 -13.90 -37.26
CA VAL A 3 -5.30 -12.59 -36.56
C VAL A 3 -4.87 -12.74 -35.10
N THR A 4 -5.18 -13.87 -34.45
CA THR A 4 -4.80 -14.13 -33.07
C THR A 4 -3.28 -14.35 -32.91
N LEU A 5 -2.64 -14.99 -33.89
CA LEU A 5 -1.19 -15.15 -33.95
C LEU A 5 -0.46 -13.84 -34.23
N LEU A 6 -1.04 -12.95 -35.04
CA LEU A 6 -0.48 -11.62 -35.31
C LEU A 6 -0.54 -10.71 -34.07
N MET A 7 -1.64 -10.77 -33.32
CA MET A 7 -1.81 -10.03 -32.07
C MET A 7 -0.84 -10.52 -30.97
N LEU A 8 -0.62 -11.83 -30.85
CA LEU A 8 0.38 -12.39 -29.94
C LEU A 8 1.82 -12.02 -30.33
N ALA A 9 2.12 -11.96 -31.65
CA ALA A 9 3.43 -11.53 -32.12
C ALA A 9 3.68 -10.03 -31.90
N MET A 10 2.65 -9.19 -32.03
CA MET A 10 2.75 -7.76 -31.73
C MET A 10 2.91 -7.49 -30.22
N ALA A 11 2.19 -8.22 -29.37
CA ALA A 11 2.36 -8.12 -27.92
C ALA A 11 3.77 -8.52 -27.47
N ALA A 12 4.32 -9.58 -28.06
CA ALA A 12 5.70 -10.01 -27.80
C ALA A 12 6.75 -9.01 -28.32
N ALA A 13 6.48 -8.33 -29.43
CA ALA A 13 7.39 -7.33 -29.99
C ALA A 13 7.38 -6.02 -29.18
N VAL A 14 6.21 -5.59 -28.70
CA VAL A 14 6.08 -4.41 -27.81
C VAL A 14 6.73 -4.71 -26.46
N GLY A 15 6.50 -5.90 -25.89
CA GLY A 15 7.17 -6.33 -24.67
C GLY A 15 8.70 -6.36 -24.78
N ALA A 16 9.24 -6.83 -25.92
CA ALA A 16 10.68 -6.89 -26.16
C ALA A 16 11.33 -5.49 -26.34
N VAL A 17 10.61 -4.54 -26.95
CA VAL A 17 11.11 -3.17 -27.11
C VAL A 17 11.11 -2.41 -25.77
N VAL A 18 10.05 -2.54 -24.97
CA VAL A 18 9.96 -1.98 -23.62
C VAL A 18 11.03 -2.59 -22.70
N TYR A 19 11.26 -3.92 -22.82
CA TYR A 19 12.27 -4.63 -22.04
C TYR A 19 13.72 -4.24 -22.43
N GLY A 20 14.00 -4.01 -23.70
CA GLY A 20 15.34 -3.60 -24.18
C GLY A 20 15.74 -2.21 -23.72
N VAL A 21 14.78 -1.31 -23.45
CA VAL A 21 15.02 0.04 -22.92
C VAL A 21 15.20 0.00 -21.39
N TRP A 22 14.47 -0.89 -20.70
CA TRP A 22 14.49 -0.98 -19.24
C TRP A 22 15.77 -1.61 -18.68
N SER A 23 16.35 -2.60 -19.37
CA SER A 23 17.54 -3.32 -18.89
C SER A 23 18.85 -2.52 -18.96
N ARG A 24 18.85 -1.31 -19.53
CA ARG A 24 20.07 -0.49 -19.71
C ARG A 24 20.24 0.63 -18.71
N SER A 25 19.33 0.85 -17.76
CA SER A 25 19.32 2.05 -16.91
C SER A 25 19.43 1.80 -15.41
N VAL A 26 19.83 0.61 -14.94
CA VAL A 26 20.00 0.38 -13.50
C VAL A 26 21.46 0.57 -13.11
N VAL A 27 21.77 1.72 -12.55
CA VAL A 27 23.02 2.01 -11.83
C VAL A 27 22.71 1.91 -10.33
N PRO A 28 23.44 1.11 -9.53
CA PRO A 28 23.25 1.07 -8.08
C PRO A 28 23.74 2.38 -7.46
N VAL A 29 22.92 3.01 -6.63
CA VAL A 29 23.32 4.16 -5.81
C VAL A 29 23.46 3.69 -4.37
N ASP A 30 24.68 3.72 -3.87
CA ASP A 30 25.03 3.50 -2.46
C ASP A 30 24.52 4.64 -1.56
N GLY A 31 23.88 4.26 -0.46
CA GLY A 31 23.85 4.99 0.81
C GLY A 31 23.26 6.40 0.84
N ALA A 32 21.94 6.54 0.94
CA ALA A 32 21.31 7.80 1.35
C ALA A 32 20.91 7.75 2.83
N GLN A 33 21.52 8.59 3.65
CA GLN A 33 21.12 8.87 5.03
C GLN A 33 19.85 9.72 5.05
N TRP A 34 18.87 9.31 5.82
CA TRP A 34 17.61 10.02 6.00
C TRP A 34 17.73 11.15 7.01
N SER A 35 17.32 12.36 6.62
CA SER A 35 17.18 13.51 7.49
C SER A 35 15.76 13.53 8.07
N GLN A 36 15.62 13.75 9.37
CA GLN A 36 14.35 13.84 10.09
C GLN A 36 13.53 15.08 9.65
N PRO A 37 12.18 15.02 9.68
CA PRO A 37 11.32 16.18 9.42
C PRO A 37 11.38 17.20 10.56
N ALA A 38 11.29 18.48 10.20
CA ALA A 38 11.36 19.62 11.07
C ALA A 38 10.17 19.70 12.06
N GLN A 39 10.46 20.05 13.31
CA GLN A 39 9.48 20.34 14.38
C GLN A 39 8.68 21.60 14.07
N MET A 40 7.37 21.55 14.32
CA MET A 40 6.47 22.71 14.30
C MET A 40 6.56 23.48 15.62
N PRO A 41 6.33 24.81 15.62
CA PRO A 41 6.52 25.66 16.81
C PRO A 41 5.36 25.55 17.81
N GLU A 42 5.72 25.59 19.11
CA GLU A 42 4.81 25.66 20.25
C GLU A 42 4.00 26.95 20.27
N THR A 43 2.71 26.81 20.54
CA THR A 43 1.80 27.93 20.81
C THR A 43 1.74 28.18 22.32
N THR A 44 2.11 29.39 22.75
CA THR A 44 2.01 29.87 24.11
C THR A 44 0.59 30.30 24.45
N GLU A 45 0.04 29.78 25.55
CA GLU A 45 -1.19 30.29 26.19
C GLU A 45 -0.89 31.40 27.22
N PRO A 46 -1.80 32.35 27.45
CA PRO A 46 -1.59 33.44 28.42
C PRO A 46 -2.07 33.09 29.84
N GLU A 47 -1.25 33.46 30.81
CA GLU A 47 -1.56 33.47 32.25
C GLU A 47 -2.75 34.35 32.61
N THR A 48 -3.64 33.84 33.47
CA THR A 48 -4.53 34.66 34.29
C THR A 48 -4.49 34.18 35.74
N ALA A 49 -4.03 35.07 36.60
CA ALA A 49 -3.97 34.92 38.06
C ALA A 49 -5.36 35.11 38.71
N ALA A 50 -5.71 34.23 39.63
CA ALA A 50 -6.72 34.50 40.65
C ALA A 50 -6.33 33.83 41.97
N THR A 51 -6.19 34.67 43.00
CA THR A 51 -5.87 34.39 44.39
C THR A 51 -7.07 33.76 45.11
N ALA A 52 -6.86 32.67 45.85
CA ALA A 52 -7.78 32.22 46.91
C ALA A 52 -7.01 31.54 48.04
N GLU A 53 -7.35 31.88 49.27
CA GLU A 53 -6.76 31.46 50.54
C GLU A 53 -6.91 29.98 50.91
N PRO A 54 -6.11 29.42 51.84
CA PRO A 54 -5.95 28.00 52.02
C PRO A 54 -7.02 27.38 52.92
N THR A 55 -7.74 26.42 52.41
CA THR A 55 -8.52 25.48 53.20
C THR A 55 -7.64 24.25 53.50
N GLN A 56 -7.55 23.88 54.78
CA GLN A 56 -6.87 22.65 55.22
C GLN A 56 -7.45 21.43 54.51
N THR A 57 -6.63 20.76 53.75
CA THR A 57 -6.95 19.50 53.11
C THR A 57 -6.21 18.40 53.84
N GLU A 58 -6.96 17.34 54.17
CA GLU A 58 -6.45 16.03 54.62
C GLU A 58 -5.28 15.59 53.71
N GLU A 59 -4.22 15.09 54.32
CA GLU A 59 -3.15 14.41 53.65
C GLU A 59 -3.71 13.18 52.89
N THR A 60 -4.14 13.42 51.66
CA THR A 60 -4.31 12.32 50.68
C THR A 60 -2.90 11.86 50.33
N GLU A 61 -2.54 10.64 50.67
CA GLU A 61 -1.29 10.00 50.23
C GLU A 61 -1.14 10.27 48.71
N ALA A 62 -0.04 10.91 48.35
CA ALA A 62 0.29 11.15 46.95
C ALA A 62 0.25 9.80 46.22
N PRO A 63 -0.34 9.70 45.03
CA PRO A 63 -0.31 8.45 44.27
C PRO A 63 1.13 8.03 44.15
N THR A 64 1.42 6.80 44.59
CA THR A 64 2.75 6.17 44.49
C THR A 64 3.23 6.34 43.06
N GLU A 65 4.29 7.08 42.85
CA GLU A 65 4.85 7.35 41.53
C GLU A 65 5.18 6.00 40.90
N TRP A 66 4.48 5.65 39.80
CA TRP A 66 4.64 4.36 39.16
C TRP A 66 6.04 4.30 38.52
N GLU A 67 6.90 3.43 39.06
CA GLU A 67 8.23 3.25 38.52
C GLU A 67 8.24 2.09 37.50
N PRO A 68 8.83 2.31 36.31
CA PRO A 68 9.00 1.26 35.32
C PRO A 68 9.82 0.09 35.88
N ARG A 69 9.39 -1.14 35.61
CA ARG A 69 10.10 -2.38 35.98
C ARG A 69 10.50 -3.14 34.75
N GLU A 70 11.47 -4.03 34.85
CA GLU A 70 11.85 -4.94 33.78
C GLU A 70 10.80 -6.06 33.60
N VAL A 71 10.39 -6.25 32.33
CA VAL A 71 9.56 -7.38 31.87
C VAL A 71 10.42 -8.28 30.99
N PHE A 72 10.51 -9.53 31.33
CA PHE A 72 11.41 -10.51 30.68
C PHE A 72 10.68 -11.32 29.60
N PHE A 73 11.31 -11.38 28.42
CA PHE A 73 10.94 -12.23 27.30
C PHE A 73 12.10 -13.16 26.99
N GLY A 74 12.18 -14.29 27.71
CA GLY A 74 13.32 -15.20 27.62
C GLY A 74 14.62 -14.54 28.06
N ASP A 75 15.56 -14.39 27.16
CA ASP A 75 16.86 -13.74 27.34
C ASP A 75 16.86 -12.21 27.09
N ARG A 76 15.72 -11.63 26.64
CA ARG A 76 15.53 -10.19 26.47
C ARG A 76 14.69 -9.61 27.60
N SER A 77 14.93 -8.34 27.94
CA SER A 77 14.08 -7.58 28.85
C SER A 77 13.78 -6.20 28.29
N PHE A 78 12.61 -5.68 28.66
CA PHE A 78 12.15 -4.35 28.28
C PHE A 78 11.56 -3.65 29.51
N LEU A 79 11.60 -2.34 29.55
CA LEU A 79 10.92 -1.60 30.60
C LEU A 79 9.40 -1.70 30.41
N SER A 80 8.67 -1.84 31.50
CA SER A 80 7.20 -1.99 31.49
C SER A 80 6.45 -0.77 30.93
N ASP A 81 7.12 0.38 30.76
CA ASP A 81 6.58 1.58 30.12
C ASP A 81 7.01 1.75 28.67
N ALA A 82 7.65 0.76 28.07
CA ALA A 82 7.99 0.78 26.66
C ALA A 82 6.72 0.83 25.80
N GLU A 83 6.73 1.70 24.79
CA GLU A 83 5.65 1.82 23.80
C GLU A 83 5.84 0.82 22.64
N GLU A 84 7.07 0.43 22.35
CA GLU A 84 7.42 -0.56 21.32
C GLU A 84 8.47 -1.54 21.85
N ILE A 85 8.31 -2.83 21.50
CA ILE A 85 9.28 -3.89 21.76
C ILE A 85 9.55 -4.71 20.51
N ASP A 86 10.78 -5.22 20.38
CA ASP A 86 11.20 -6.08 19.26
C ASP A 86 11.62 -7.46 19.77
N LEU A 87 10.80 -8.45 19.44
CA LEU A 87 11.00 -9.87 19.73
C LEU A 87 11.45 -10.66 18.49
N SER A 88 11.81 -9.99 17.40
CA SER A 88 12.19 -10.63 16.14
C SER A 88 13.34 -11.62 16.32
N GLY A 89 13.22 -12.78 15.68
CA GLY A 89 14.20 -13.85 15.73
C GLY A 89 14.22 -14.64 17.05
N MET A 90 13.33 -14.35 18.00
CA MET A 90 13.14 -15.21 19.19
C MET A 90 12.29 -16.42 18.81
N GLU A 91 12.61 -17.57 19.33
CA GLU A 91 11.77 -18.76 19.20
C GLU A 91 10.64 -18.67 20.25
N ILE A 92 9.44 -18.29 19.80
CA ILE A 92 8.26 -18.08 20.65
C ILE A 92 7.36 -19.31 20.59
N GLU A 93 7.08 -19.90 21.75
CA GLU A 93 6.33 -21.14 21.86
C GLU A 93 4.85 -20.99 21.46
N SER A 94 4.23 -19.84 21.79
CA SER A 94 2.83 -19.56 21.51
C SER A 94 2.49 -18.08 21.66
N ALA A 95 1.39 -17.66 21.04
CA ALA A 95 0.81 -16.33 21.23
C ALA A 95 0.50 -16.06 22.71
N GLN A 96 -0.02 -17.05 23.45
CA GLN A 96 -0.33 -16.93 24.88
C GLN A 96 0.90 -16.54 25.71
N TRP A 97 2.07 -17.09 25.39
CA TRP A 97 3.33 -16.77 26.08
C TRP A 97 3.68 -15.28 25.98
N VAL A 98 3.39 -14.65 24.85
CA VAL A 98 3.54 -13.19 24.65
C VAL A 98 2.49 -12.43 25.44
N GLU A 99 1.22 -12.85 25.34
CA GLU A 99 0.07 -12.21 25.99
C GLU A 99 0.23 -12.13 27.51
N GLU A 100 0.79 -13.17 28.14
CA GLU A 100 1.04 -13.18 29.58
C GLU A 100 2.03 -12.08 30.02
N ARG A 101 2.99 -11.73 29.17
CA ARG A 101 4.05 -10.76 29.48
C ARG A 101 3.65 -9.33 29.16
N ILE A 102 2.97 -9.11 28.05
CA ILE A 102 2.54 -7.75 27.67
C ILE A 102 1.48 -7.16 28.60
N ARG A 103 0.80 -7.99 29.43
CA ARG A 103 -0.12 -7.51 30.48
C ARG A 103 0.55 -6.57 31.47
N ASP A 104 1.86 -6.73 31.65
CA ASP A 104 2.65 -5.90 32.55
C ASP A 104 3.22 -4.64 31.86
N MET A 105 2.78 -4.33 30.62
CA MET A 105 3.27 -3.24 29.79
C MET A 105 2.13 -2.30 29.37
N PRO A 106 1.62 -1.46 30.28
CA PRO A 106 0.39 -0.68 30.07
C PRO A 106 0.50 0.43 28.99
N LYS A 107 1.72 0.79 28.56
CA LYS A 107 1.96 1.80 27.52
C LYS A 107 2.31 1.19 26.16
N LEU A 108 2.32 -0.16 26.06
CA LEU A 108 2.73 -0.85 24.85
C LEU A 108 1.73 -0.60 23.71
N GLN A 109 2.23 -0.15 22.57
CA GLN A 109 1.46 0.14 21.36
C GLN A 109 1.88 -0.76 20.20
N LYS A 110 3.14 -1.28 20.23
CA LYS A 110 3.67 -2.07 19.11
C LYS A 110 4.58 -3.19 19.59
N VAL A 111 4.38 -4.37 18.98
CA VAL A 111 5.23 -5.55 19.18
C VAL A 111 5.71 -6.06 17.84
N ILE A 112 7.03 -6.03 17.61
CA ILE A 112 7.64 -6.56 16.39
C ILE A 112 8.04 -8.00 16.64
N MET A 113 7.56 -8.93 15.81
CA MET A 113 7.70 -10.38 15.98
C MET A 113 8.06 -11.05 14.65
N CYS A 114 9.01 -10.48 13.93
CA CYS A 114 9.47 -11.06 12.67
C CYS A 114 10.25 -12.34 12.94
N ASP A 115 9.96 -13.41 12.16
CA ASP A 115 10.68 -14.68 12.23
C ASP A 115 10.74 -15.31 13.64
N CYS A 116 9.63 -15.25 14.38
CA CYS A 116 9.52 -15.73 15.75
C CYS A 116 8.86 -17.13 15.88
N GLY A 117 8.56 -17.79 14.76
CA GLY A 117 7.98 -19.14 14.76
C GLY A 117 6.45 -19.21 14.74
N LEU A 118 5.74 -18.10 15.01
CA LEU A 118 4.27 -18.05 14.94
C LEU A 118 3.79 -17.90 13.49
N GLY A 119 2.63 -18.51 13.18
CA GLY A 119 2.00 -18.43 11.87
C GLY A 119 1.23 -17.12 11.62
N ASP A 120 0.95 -16.82 10.35
CA ASP A 120 0.24 -15.60 9.95
C ASP A 120 -1.14 -15.48 10.62
N GLU A 121 -1.89 -16.58 10.75
CA GLU A 121 -3.21 -16.60 11.39
C GLU A 121 -3.14 -16.34 12.90
N GLU A 122 -2.09 -16.84 13.59
CA GLU A 122 -1.89 -16.58 15.01
C GLU A 122 -1.54 -15.10 15.25
N MET A 123 -0.68 -14.54 14.41
CA MET A 123 -0.29 -13.12 14.46
C MET A 123 -1.48 -12.20 14.18
N ASP A 124 -2.28 -12.53 13.18
CA ASP A 124 -3.50 -11.79 12.85
C ASP A 124 -4.55 -11.90 13.98
N ALA A 125 -4.65 -13.07 14.65
CA ALA A 125 -5.52 -13.22 15.80
C ALA A 125 -5.10 -12.34 16.99
N LEU A 126 -3.80 -12.09 17.19
CA LEU A 126 -3.30 -11.12 18.17
C LEU A 126 -3.76 -9.69 17.81
N ASN A 127 -3.59 -9.25 16.57
CA ASN A 127 -4.06 -7.93 16.13
C ASN A 127 -5.57 -7.75 16.29
N ARG A 128 -6.36 -8.80 16.07
CA ARG A 128 -7.82 -8.74 16.30
C ARG A 128 -8.21 -8.71 17.77
N ARG A 129 -7.38 -9.25 18.64
CA ARG A 129 -7.66 -9.33 20.09
C ARG A 129 -7.23 -8.07 20.83
N TYR A 130 -6.15 -7.43 20.38
CA TYR A 130 -5.57 -6.26 21.02
C TYR A 130 -5.66 -5.05 20.07
N GLU A 131 -6.75 -4.30 20.18
CA GLU A 131 -7.02 -3.16 19.28
C GLU A 131 -6.01 -2.02 19.47
N ASP A 132 -5.47 -1.86 20.70
CA ASP A 132 -4.52 -0.80 21.06
C ASP A 132 -3.05 -1.20 20.87
N ILE A 133 -2.76 -2.47 20.53
CA ILE A 133 -1.40 -2.97 20.33
C ILE A 133 -1.25 -3.54 18.91
N ARG A 134 -0.37 -2.94 18.13
CA ARG A 134 -0.04 -3.41 16.79
C ARG A 134 1.02 -4.52 16.85
N PHE A 135 0.67 -5.74 16.44
CA PHE A 135 1.61 -6.83 16.23
C PHE A 135 2.10 -6.81 14.78
N VAL A 136 3.41 -6.85 14.60
CA VAL A 136 4.09 -6.74 13.31
C VAL A 136 4.93 -7.97 13.06
N TRP A 137 4.78 -8.59 11.89
CA TRP A 137 5.58 -9.76 11.51
C TRP A 137 5.94 -9.71 10.02
N THR A 138 6.72 -10.67 9.57
CA THR A 138 7.09 -10.84 8.16
C THR A 138 6.18 -11.88 7.51
N VAL A 139 5.40 -11.45 6.51
CA VAL A 139 4.67 -12.37 5.63
C VAL A 139 5.53 -12.78 4.45
N ARG A 140 5.34 -14.03 3.99
CA ARG A 140 6.14 -14.63 2.93
C ARG A 140 5.26 -15.06 1.75
N MET A 141 5.67 -14.65 0.54
CA MET A 141 5.01 -14.92 -0.73
C MET A 141 6.04 -15.50 -1.70
N GLY A 142 6.28 -16.79 -1.59
CA GLY A 142 7.38 -17.46 -2.32
C GLY A 142 8.75 -16.91 -1.91
N ARG A 143 9.44 -16.23 -2.83
CA ARG A 143 10.75 -15.60 -2.55
C ARG A 143 10.65 -14.18 -2.02
N ILE A 144 9.46 -13.61 -2.04
CA ILE A 144 9.20 -12.25 -1.56
C ILE A 144 8.81 -12.33 -0.08
N SER A 145 9.35 -11.44 0.71
CA SER A 145 8.95 -11.26 2.10
C SER A 145 8.80 -9.77 2.39
N VAL A 146 7.82 -9.44 3.22
CA VAL A 146 7.53 -8.05 3.60
C VAL A 146 6.99 -8.01 5.02
N ARG A 147 7.32 -6.94 5.76
CA ARG A 147 6.73 -6.69 7.07
C ARG A 147 5.30 -6.18 6.93
N THR A 148 4.43 -6.58 7.84
CA THR A 148 3.01 -6.20 7.82
C THR A 148 2.75 -4.72 8.11
N ASP A 149 3.72 -4.00 8.67
CA ASP A 149 3.66 -2.54 8.91
C ASP A 149 4.26 -1.70 7.77
N THR A 150 4.53 -2.32 6.62
CA THR A 150 4.99 -1.57 5.44
C THR A 150 3.88 -0.66 4.91
N ASN A 151 4.26 0.52 4.41
CA ASN A 151 3.33 1.43 3.74
C ASN A 151 3.35 1.26 2.20
N TYR A 152 4.24 0.42 1.67
CA TYR A 152 4.32 0.15 0.24
C TYR A 152 4.67 -1.32 -0.06
N PHE A 153 4.28 -1.77 -1.25
CA PHE A 153 4.66 -3.07 -1.78
C PHE A 153 4.95 -2.96 -3.28
N ALA A 154 6.22 -3.07 -3.63
CA ALA A 154 6.70 -3.04 -5.01
C ALA A 154 7.85 -4.04 -5.16
N PRO A 155 7.54 -5.33 -5.32
CA PRO A 155 8.57 -6.35 -5.45
C PRO A 155 9.28 -6.20 -6.79
N VAL A 156 10.55 -5.82 -6.75
CA VAL A 156 11.40 -5.86 -7.94
C VAL A 156 11.80 -7.32 -8.17
N VAL A 157 11.11 -7.99 -9.07
CA VAL A 157 11.47 -9.36 -9.45
C VAL A 157 12.59 -9.28 -10.47
N THR A 158 13.83 -9.38 -10.01
CA THR A 158 14.98 -9.52 -10.91
C THR A 158 15.07 -10.97 -11.39
N GLY A 159 14.79 -11.21 -12.66
CA GLY A 159 15.27 -12.37 -13.39
C GLY A 159 14.28 -13.49 -13.73
N ASP A 160 13.26 -13.78 -12.93
CA ASP A 160 12.31 -14.88 -13.20
C ASP A 160 10.85 -14.39 -13.16
N PHE A 161 10.43 -13.64 -14.16
CA PHE A 161 9.10 -13.00 -14.27
C PHE A 161 7.93 -13.96 -14.53
N VAL A 162 8.11 -15.27 -14.49
CA VAL A 162 7.17 -16.23 -15.08
C VAL A 162 6.44 -17.11 -14.08
N THR A 163 6.75 -17.04 -12.80
CA THR A 163 6.02 -17.81 -11.78
C THR A 163 4.87 -17.02 -11.19
N GLU A 164 3.67 -17.58 -11.29
CA GLU A 164 2.50 -17.09 -10.55
C GLU A 164 2.86 -17.03 -9.05
N ILE A 165 2.69 -15.86 -8.44
CA ILE A 165 2.98 -15.63 -7.04
C ILE A 165 1.65 -15.59 -6.31
N ASP A 166 1.53 -16.39 -5.25
CA ASP A 166 0.41 -16.26 -4.31
C ASP A 166 0.64 -15.04 -3.42
N LEU A 167 -0.13 -13.98 -3.68
CA LEU A 167 -0.14 -12.74 -2.90
C LEU A 167 -1.17 -12.78 -1.76
N GLY A 168 -1.80 -13.92 -1.47
CA GLY A 168 -2.78 -14.05 -0.38
C GLY A 168 -2.32 -13.48 0.97
N PRO A 169 -1.05 -13.71 1.40
CA PRO A 169 -0.54 -13.15 2.66
C PRO A 169 -0.45 -11.61 2.69
N LEU A 170 -0.48 -10.92 1.54
CA LEU A 170 -0.49 -9.46 1.48
C LEU A 170 -1.72 -8.84 2.18
N LYS A 171 -2.79 -9.61 2.36
CA LYS A 171 -4.00 -9.22 3.12
C LYS A 171 -3.70 -8.76 4.55
N TYR A 172 -2.57 -9.14 5.12
CA TYR A 172 -2.15 -8.75 6.47
C TYR A 172 -1.42 -7.41 6.51
N CYS A 173 -1.04 -6.86 5.34
CA CYS A 173 -0.34 -5.59 5.23
C CYS A 173 -1.35 -4.42 5.14
N THR A 174 -2.12 -4.20 6.20
CA THR A 174 -3.23 -3.23 6.22
C THR A 174 -2.81 -1.76 6.20
N ASP A 175 -1.51 -1.49 6.40
CA ASP A 175 -0.93 -0.14 6.38
C ASP A 175 -0.47 0.31 4.99
N VAL A 176 -0.56 -0.59 4.00
CA VAL A 176 -0.09 -0.31 2.64
C VAL A 176 -0.89 0.82 1.99
N VAL A 177 -0.17 1.83 1.50
CA VAL A 177 -0.68 3.00 0.78
C VAL A 177 -0.44 2.87 -0.72
N ALA A 178 0.65 2.22 -1.13
CA ALA A 178 1.03 2.08 -2.54
C ALA A 178 1.45 0.64 -2.88
N VAL A 179 0.94 0.15 -4.02
CA VAL A 179 1.28 -1.17 -4.57
C VAL A 179 1.64 -1.04 -6.04
N ASP A 180 2.77 -1.59 -6.45
CA ASP A 180 3.15 -1.75 -7.85
C ASP A 180 3.43 -3.22 -8.16
N LEU A 181 2.55 -3.83 -8.96
CA LEU A 181 2.65 -5.20 -9.47
C LEU A 181 2.75 -5.22 -10.99
N GLY A 182 3.06 -4.08 -11.60
CA GLY A 182 3.18 -3.96 -13.05
C GLY A 182 4.13 -5.01 -13.63
N HIS A 183 3.72 -5.63 -14.75
CA HIS A 183 4.46 -6.67 -15.47
C HIS A 183 4.69 -7.99 -14.69
N MET A 184 3.94 -8.21 -13.61
CA MET A 184 4.01 -9.44 -12.83
C MET A 184 2.94 -10.46 -13.25
N ALA A 185 3.23 -11.74 -13.10
CA ALA A 185 2.27 -12.83 -13.37
C ALA A 185 1.21 -12.95 -12.25
N VAL A 186 0.47 -11.87 -12.00
CA VAL A 186 -0.58 -11.78 -11.00
C VAL A 186 -1.94 -11.92 -11.66
N ARG A 187 -2.84 -12.70 -11.09
CA ARG A 187 -4.18 -13.00 -11.64
C ARG A 187 -5.33 -12.54 -10.77
N THR A 188 -5.10 -12.29 -9.48
CA THR A 188 -6.12 -11.84 -8.52
C THR A 188 -5.64 -10.64 -7.72
N CYS A 189 -6.58 -9.83 -7.26
CA CYS A 189 -6.32 -8.72 -6.33
C CYS A 189 -7.17 -8.82 -5.05
N ASP A 190 -7.53 -10.05 -4.63
CA ASP A 190 -8.36 -10.28 -3.44
C ASP A 190 -7.76 -9.71 -2.15
N TRP A 191 -6.43 -9.67 -2.06
CA TRP A 191 -5.70 -9.04 -0.96
C TRP A 191 -6.07 -7.56 -0.77
N ALA A 192 -6.48 -6.85 -1.82
CA ALA A 192 -6.83 -5.43 -1.76
C ALA A 192 -8.06 -5.15 -0.88
N ARG A 193 -8.95 -6.13 -0.67
CA ARG A 193 -10.12 -6.00 0.22
C ARG A 193 -9.74 -5.63 1.66
N ASN A 194 -8.52 -5.93 2.07
CA ASN A 194 -8.02 -5.71 3.42
C ASN A 194 -7.03 -4.54 3.50
N MET A 195 -7.02 -3.66 2.48
CA MET A 195 -6.12 -2.50 2.42
C MET A 195 -6.90 -1.18 2.47
N PRO A 196 -7.42 -0.78 3.63
CA PRO A 196 -8.25 0.42 3.75
C PRO A 196 -7.49 1.72 3.46
N LYS A 197 -6.15 1.70 3.52
CA LYS A 197 -5.27 2.85 3.29
C LYS A 197 -4.75 2.93 1.86
N LEU A 198 -5.09 1.98 0.97
CA LEU A 198 -4.57 1.93 -0.39
C LEU A 198 -5.01 3.15 -1.20
N GLN A 199 -4.03 3.90 -1.70
CA GLN A 199 -4.23 5.11 -2.50
C GLN A 199 -3.69 4.98 -3.92
N TYR A 200 -2.59 4.24 -4.10
CA TYR A 200 -1.89 4.13 -5.38
C TYR A 200 -1.73 2.66 -5.77
N LEU A 201 -2.25 2.29 -6.93
CA LEU A 201 -2.21 0.91 -7.41
C LEU A 201 -1.84 0.83 -8.87
N ILE A 202 -0.74 0.13 -9.17
CA ILE A 202 -0.35 -0.26 -10.54
C ILE A 202 -0.55 -1.77 -10.71
N LEU A 203 -1.38 -2.14 -11.68
CA LEU A 203 -1.63 -3.50 -12.12
C LEU A 203 -1.37 -3.66 -13.64
N ALA A 204 -0.55 -2.77 -14.19
CA ALA A 204 -0.24 -2.71 -15.62
C ALA A 204 0.36 -4.04 -16.13
N ASP A 205 -0.14 -4.53 -17.28
CA ASP A 205 0.35 -5.74 -17.94
C ASP A 205 0.39 -6.96 -16.99
N THR A 206 -0.73 -7.15 -16.28
CA THR A 206 -0.95 -8.32 -15.40
C THR A 206 -2.07 -9.21 -15.96
N GLY A 207 -2.20 -10.41 -15.40
CA GLY A 207 -3.27 -11.37 -15.76
C GLY A 207 -4.61 -11.12 -15.04
N ILE A 208 -4.80 -9.97 -14.41
CA ILE A 208 -6.02 -9.65 -13.66
C ILE A 208 -7.19 -9.42 -14.62
N THR A 209 -8.33 -10.04 -14.30
CA THR A 209 -9.58 -9.92 -15.05
C THR A 209 -10.75 -9.42 -14.18
N ASP A 210 -10.67 -9.65 -12.87
CA ASP A 210 -11.67 -9.24 -11.88
C ASP A 210 -11.06 -8.23 -10.91
N ILE A 211 -11.66 -7.05 -10.85
CA ILE A 211 -11.32 -5.95 -9.93
C ILE A 211 -12.41 -5.71 -8.88
N SER A 212 -13.35 -6.64 -8.70
CA SER A 212 -14.37 -6.52 -7.65
C SER A 212 -13.80 -6.30 -6.25
N PRO A 213 -12.58 -6.80 -5.89
CA PRO A 213 -11.95 -6.47 -4.63
C PRO A 213 -11.69 -4.98 -4.39
N LEU A 214 -11.48 -4.20 -5.46
CA LEU A 214 -11.20 -2.77 -5.35
C LEU A 214 -12.41 -1.94 -4.89
N ALA A 215 -13.62 -2.50 -4.94
CA ALA A 215 -14.81 -1.80 -4.44
C ALA A 215 -14.73 -1.41 -2.95
N SER A 216 -13.85 -2.03 -2.17
CA SER A 216 -13.58 -1.67 -0.76
C SER A 216 -12.44 -0.66 -0.58
N CYS A 217 -11.76 -0.25 -1.66
CA CYS A 217 -10.63 0.67 -1.62
C CYS A 217 -11.11 2.13 -1.78
N GLU A 218 -11.87 2.64 -0.81
CA GLU A 218 -12.50 3.98 -0.87
C GLU A 218 -11.49 5.13 -0.95
N ASN A 219 -10.25 4.89 -0.47
CA ASN A 219 -9.17 5.88 -0.49
C ASN A 219 -8.31 5.82 -1.77
N LEU A 220 -8.67 4.97 -2.75
CA LEU A 220 -7.91 4.83 -3.99
C LEU A 220 -7.96 6.14 -4.79
N ILE A 221 -6.78 6.72 -5.09
CA ILE A 221 -6.60 7.98 -5.80
C ILE A 221 -6.09 7.75 -7.22
N PHE A 222 -5.21 6.77 -7.39
CA PHE A 222 -4.52 6.46 -8.63
C PHE A 222 -4.63 4.97 -8.95
N LEU A 223 -5.08 4.64 -10.16
CA LEU A 223 -5.16 3.27 -10.65
C LEU A 223 -4.64 3.15 -12.08
N GLU A 224 -3.74 2.21 -12.29
CA GLU A 224 -3.25 1.84 -13.61
C GLU A 224 -3.61 0.40 -13.95
N LEU A 225 -4.47 0.22 -14.95
CA LEU A 225 -4.93 -1.04 -15.53
C LEU A 225 -4.47 -1.20 -16.99
N PHE A 226 -3.38 -0.53 -17.35
CA PHE A 226 -2.80 -0.61 -18.70
C PHE A 226 -2.60 -2.08 -19.11
N LEU A 227 -3.05 -2.43 -20.31
CA LEU A 227 -2.88 -3.75 -20.92
C LEU A 227 -3.38 -4.90 -20.02
N THR A 228 -4.51 -4.72 -19.36
CA THR A 228 -5.18 -5.78 -18.58
C THR A 228 -6.38 -6.36 -19.32
N ALA A 229 -6.82 -7.55 -18.90
CA ALA A 229 -8.01 -8.21 -19.46
C ALA A 229 -9.31 -7.88 -18.69
N VAL A 230 -9.32 -6.85 -17.85
CA VAL A 230 -10.49 -6.36 -17.14
C VAL A 230 -11.57 -5.90 -18.13
N ARG A 231 -12.82 -6.32 -17.91
CA ARG A 231 -13.97 -5.99 -18.77
C ARG A 231 -15.05 -5.19 -18.05
N ASP A 232 -15.14 -5.32 -16.75
CA ASP A 232 -16.12 -4.64 -15.90
C ASP A 232 -15.41 -3.67 -14.97
N TYR A 233 -15.69 -2.37 -15.16
CA TYR A 233 -15.17 -1.28 -14.33
C TYR A 233 -16.20 -0.84 -13.27
N SER A 234 -17.35 -1.50 -13.15
CA SER A 234 -18.38 -1.14 -12.17
C SER A 234 -17.90 -1.16 -10.72
N PRO A 235 -16.93 -2.01 -10.29
CA PRO A 235 -16.39 -1.94 -8.94
C PRO A 235 -15.76 -0.59 -8.59
N LEU A 236 -15.24 0.15 -9.58
CA LEU A 236 -14.62 1.46 -9.38
C LEU A 236 -15.63 2.57 -9.05
N LEU A 237 -16.92 2.33 -9.22
CA LEU A 237 -17.97 3.29 -8.83
C LEU A 237 -18.00 3.53 -7.30
N SER A 238 -17.48 2.62 -6.50
CA SER A 238 -17.29 2.79 -5.05
C SER A 238 -16.05 3.60 -4.70
N CYS A 239 -15.09 3.72 -5.63
CA CYS A 239 -13.82 4.42 -5.41
C CYS A 239 -13.98 5.93 -5.71
N THR A 240 -14.77 6.64 -4.94
CA THR A 240 -15.09 8.05 -5.21
C THR A 240 -13.92 9.02 -4.99
N SER A 241 -12.83 8.56 -4.36
CA SER A 241 -11.56 9.29 -4.24
C SER A 241 -10.66 9.14 -5.47
N LEU A 242 -11.02 8.26 -6.44
CA LEU A 242 -10.19 7.97 -7.60
C LEU A 242 -10.12 9.20 -8.52
N GLU A 243 -8.93 9.75 -8.68
CA GLU A 243 -8.69 10.94 -9.51
C GLU A 243 -8.01 10.60 -10.84
N ASP A 244 -7.11 9.61 -10.84
CA ASP A 244 -6.30 9.24 -12.00
C ASP A 244 -6.54 7.79 -12.39
N LEU A 245 -7.04 7.56 -13.62
CA LEU A 245 -7.35 6.23 -14.15
C LEU A 245 -6.71 6.00 -15.51
N ASN A 246 -5.89 4.94 -15.63
CA ASN A 246 -5.30 4.50 -16.89
C ASN A 246 -5.89 3.16 -17.32
N LEU A 247 -6.63 3.16 -18.42
CA LEU A 247 -7.25 2.00 -19.07
C LEU A 247 -6.67 1.72 -20.46
N CYS A 248 -5.53 2.30 -20.82
CA CYS A 248 -4.95 2.10 -22.15
C CYS A 248 -4.75 0.63 -22.44
N TYR A 249 -5.14 0.21 -23.66
CA TYR A 249 -5.13 -1.19 -24.11
C TYR A 249 -5.95 -2.17 -23.27
N SER A 250 -6.91 -1.66 -22.50
CA SER A 250 -7.95 -2.43 -21.83
C SER A 250 -9.28 -2.29 -22.58
N TYR A 251 -10.08 -3.37 -22.63
CA TYR A 251 -11.22 -3.47 -23.55
C TYR A 251 -12.54 -3.71 -22.79
N GLY A 252 -12.73 -3.07 -21.66
CA GLY A 252 -13.98 -3.09 -20.92
C GLY A 252 -15.00 -2.09 -21.45
N SER A 253 -16.20 -2.08 -20.85
CA SER A 253 -17.29 -1.18 -21.20
C SER A 253 -17.09 0.23 -20.62
N ALA A 254 -17.42 1.26 -21.40
CA ALA A 254 -17.42 2.65 -20.96
C ALA A 254 -18.62 3.00 -20.04
N GLU A 255 -19.65 2.17 -19.95
CA GLU A 255 -20.88 2.51 -19.22
C GLU A 255 -20.65 2.83 -17.72
N PRO A 256 -19.81 2.09 -16.96
CA PRO A 256 -19.45 2.53 -15.63
C PRO A 256 -18.62 3.81 -15.62
N VAL A 257 -17.67 3.96 -16.57
CA VAL A 257 -16.75 5.10 -16.62
C VAL A 257 -17.47 6.42 -16.86
N LYS A 258 -18.55 6.43 -17.65
CA LYS A 258 -19.43 7.60 -17.87
C LYS A 258 -20.00 8.19 -16.57
N GLN A 259 -20.07 7.40 -15.51
CA GLN A 259 -20.62 7.81 -14.22
C GLN A 259 -19.53 8.36 -13.25
N MET A 260 -18.26 8.20 -13.59
CA MET A 260 -17.12 8.60 -12.74
C MET A 260 -16.76 10.09 -12.94
N THR A 261 -17.74 10.98 -12.76
CA THR A 261 -17.58 12.43 -12.99
C THR A 261 -16.59 13.13 -12.04
N TRP A 262 -16.10 12.41 -11.03
CA TRP A 262 -15.08 12.87 -10.07
C TRP A 262 -13.65 12.67 -10.55
N LEU A 263 -13.43 11.91 -11.66
CA LEU A 263 -12.10 11.72 -12.22
C LEU A 263 -11.48 13.06 -12.65
N LYS A 264 -10.17 13.19 -12.41
CA LYS A 264 -9.35 14.32 -12.87
C LYS A 264 -8.66 14.01 -14.18
N ARG A 265 -8.17 12.75 -14.35
CA ARG A 265 -7.51 12.30 -15.57
C ARG A 265 -7.96 10.90 -15.94
N LEU A 266 -8.22 10.71 -17.23
CA LEU A 266 -8.54 9.41 -17.83
C LEU A 266 -7.68 9.20 -19.09
N TRP A 267 -6.82 8.17 -19.06
CA TRP A 267 -6.09 7.66 -20.21
C TRP A 267 -6.70 6.36 -20.69
N TRP A 268 -7.19 6.32 -21.93
CA TRP A 268 -7.80 5.12 -22.49
C TRP A 268 -7.59 5.03 -24.01
N ASP A 269 -6.36 4.76 -24.43
CA ASP A 269 -6.03 4.43 -25.81
C ASP A 269 -6.29 2.96 -26.13
N GLY A 270 -6.54 2.65 -27.39
CA GLY A 270 -6.72 1.29 -27.91
C GLY A 270 -8.17 0.80 -27.94
N ASN A 271 -9.15 1.56 -27.48
CA ASN A 271 -10.58 1.19 -27.50
C ASN A 271 -11.49 2.29 -28.08
N PRO A 272 -11.35 2.62 -29.38
CA PRO A 272 -12.03 3.78 -29.99
C PRO A 272 -13.56 3.63 -30.06
N TYR A 273 -14.11 2.43 -29.93
CA TYR A 273 -15.57 2.22 -29.93
C TYR A 273 -16.20 2.65 -28.61
N GLU A 274 -15.53 2.40 -27.49
CA GLU A 274 -16.00 2.73 -26.16
C GLU A 274 -15.69 4.18 -25.76
N THR A 275 -14.58 4.74 -26.26
CA THR A 275 -14.14 6.09 -25.88
C THR A 275 -14.78 7.19 -26.73
N LYS A 276 -15.45 6.85 -27.84
CA LYS A 276 -16.09 7.84 -28.71
C LYS A 276 -17.19 8.61 -27.99
N GLY A 277 -16.99 9.92 -27.83
CA GLY A 277 -17.95 10.81 -27.17
C GLY A 277 -17.98 10.67 -25.66
N LEU A 278 -16.99 9.97 -25.05
CA LEU A 278 -16.93 9.79 -23.62
C LEU A 278 -16.67 11.12 -22.88
N GLU A 279 -15.96 12.05 -23.52
CA GLU A 279 -15.70 13.39 -22.99
C GLU A 279 -16.99 14.20 -22.70
N GLU A 280 -18.09 13.90 -23.41
CA GLU A 280 -19.38 14.56 -23.18
C GLU A 280 -19.98 14.21 -21.81
N TYR A 281 -19.62 13.03 -21.27
CA TYR A 281 -20.04 12.57 -19.95
C TYR A 281 -19.08 13.01 -18.84
N LEU A 282 -17.85 13.38 -19.19
CA LEU A 282 -16.76 13.70 -18.27
C LEU A 282 -16.18 15.10 -18.55
N PRO A 283 -16.99 16.18 -18.47
CA PRO A 283 -16.60 17.52 -18.91
C PRO A 283 -15.47 18.13 -18.10
N ASP A 284 -15.27 17.70 -16.84
CA ASP A 284 -14.24 18.21 -15.92
C ASP A 284 -13.02 17.28 -15.84
N THR A 285 -12.95 16.23 -16.66
CA THR A 285 -11.87 15.23 -16.68
C THR A 285 -10.93 15.51 -17.86
N GLU A 286 -9.63 15.55 -17.60
CA GLU A 286 -8.61 15.52 -18.65
C GLU A 286 -8.59 14.13 -19.31
N CYS A 287 -9.20 14.00 -20.49
CA CYS A 287 -9.28 12.75 -21.22
C CYS A 287 -8.19 12.66 -22.30
N ASN A 288 -7.52 11.53 -22.41
CA ASN A 288 -6.59 11.23 -23.50
C ASN A 288 -6.86 9.83 -24.07
N PHE A 289 -7.38 9.82 -25.33
CA PHE A 289 -7.80 8.60 -26.04
C PHE A 289 -6.96 8.36 -27.30
N THR A 290 -5.83 9.05 -27.43
CA THR A 290 -4.99 8.98 -28.64
C THR A 290 -3.84 8.01 -28.47
N SER A 291 -3.45 7.38 -29.60
CA SER A 291 -2.30 6.48 -29.67
C SER A 291 -1.01 7.15 -29.15
N GLY A 292 -0.25 6.39 -28.36
CA GLY A 292 0.98 6.87 -27.74
C GLY A 292 0.79 7.55 -26.37
N SER A 293 -0.46 7.65 -25.89
CA SER A 293 -0.78 8.22 -24.58
C SER A 293 -0.75 7.20 -23.43
N SER A 294 -0.31 5.96 -23.66
CA SER A 294 -0.39 4.85 -22.71
C SER A 294 0.21 5.16 -21.34
N THR A 295 1.33 4.61 -20.99
CA THR A 295 2.02 4.89 -19.71
C THR A 295 3.17 5.88 -19.86
N GLY A 296 3.49 6.30 -21.06
CA GLY A 296 4.53 7.28 -21.36
C GLY A 296 4.06 8.72 -21.25
N GLY A 297 4.97 9.66 -21.48
CA GLY A 297 4.67 11.06 -21.66
C GLY A 297 3.93 11.70 -20.50
N THR A 298 2.79 12.31 -20.80
CA THR A 298 2.04 13.15 -19.86
C THR A 298 1.43 12.37 -18.67
N TRP A 299 1.11 11.07 -18.82
CA TRP A 299 0.64 10.26 -17.69
C TRP A 299 1.68 10.23 -16.56
N ARG A 300 2.93 9.90 -16.89
CA ARG A 300 4.03 9.80 -15.93
C ARG A 300 4.52 11.16 -15.41
N LEU A 301 4.19 12.26 -16.08
CA LEU A 301 4.49 13.61 -15.61
C LEU A 301 3.50 14.12 -14.56
N GLY A 302 2.36 13.44 -14.36
CA GLY A 302 1.36 13.81 -13.37
C GLY A 302 1.89 13.75 -11.94
N GLN A 303 1.42 14.67 -11.09
CA GLN A 303 1.85 14.76 -9.69
C GLN A 303 1.58 13.47 -8.91
N ARG A 304 0.43 12.81 -9.13
CA ARG A 304 0.07 11.53 -8.49
C ARG A 304 1.06 10.42 -8.80
N TYR A 305 1.53 10.36 -10.04
CA TYR A 305 2.53 9.37 -10.42
C TYR A 305 3.86 9.58 -9.69
N LYS A 306 4.28 10.83 -9.52
CA LYS A 306 5.49 11.18 -8.76
C LYS A 306 5.34 10.82 -7.28
N GLU A 307 4.24 11.21 -6.65
CA GLU A 307 3.93 10.89 -5.25
C GLU A 307 3.99 9.38 -5.00
N GLN A 308 3.39 8.59 -5.89
CA GLN A 308 3.46 7.13 -5.82
C GLN A 308 4.92 6.62 -5.91
N ARG A 309 5.72 7.12 -6.87
CA ARG A 309 7.11 6.69 -7.01
C ARG A 309 7.95 7.06 -5.81
N ASP A 310 7.71 8.22 -5.21
CA ASP A 310 8.38 8.63 -3.97
C ASP A 310 8.01 7.69 -2.81
N ILE A 311 6.74 7.33 -2.65
CA ILE A 311 6.29 6.39 -1.62
C ILE A 311 6.91 5.00 -1.84
N LEU A 312 6.96 4.51 -3.08
CA LEU A 312 7.54 3.22 -3.44
C LEU A 312 9.07 3.22 -3.39
N GLY A 313 9.72 4.38 -3.22
CA GLY A 313 11.18 4.51 -3.29
C GLY A 313 11.76 4.14 -4.66
N MET A 314 10.97 4.25 -5.73
CA MET A 314 11.36 3.86 -7.08
C MET A 314 11.63 5.09 -7.95
N PRO A 315 12.69 5.08 -8.80
CA PRO A 315 12.96 6.19 -9.70
C PRO A 315 11.83 6.35 -10.73
N TYR A 316 11.60 7.58 -11.16
CA TYR A 316 10.66 7.87 -12.25
C TYR A 316 11.15 7.24 -13.55
N CYS A 317 10.27 6.51 -14.22
CA CYS A 317 10.49 6.16 -15.62
C CYS A 317 10.16 7.37 -16.47
N VAL A 318 11.16 8.19 -16.77
CA VAL A 318 11.04 9.21 -17.81
C VAL A 318 11.28 8.47 -19.13
N GLY A 319 10.21 8.28 -19.92
CA GLY A 319 10.31 7.70 -21.25
C GLY A 319 10.97 8.64 -22.24
#